data_1a79adfca30d7c5484291d22d6916f16
#
_entry.id   1a79adfca30d7c5484291d22d6916f16
#
_cell.length_a   1.000
_cell.length_b   1.000
_cell.length_c   1.000
_cell.angle_alpha   90.00
_cell.angle_beta   90.00
_cell.angle_gamma   90.00
#
_symmetry.space_group_name_H-M   'P 1'
#
loop_
_entity.id
_entity.type
_entity.pdbx_description
1 polymer ?
#
loop_
_entity_poly.entity_id
_entity_poly.type
_entity_poly.pdbx_seq_one_letter_code
_entity_poly.pdbx_strand_id
1 'polypeptide(L)'
;MELQMNIMFGAPLKRQIAQLDCFLNHTDYYASTTERMAEAYYKQDIKTLLDIMNEKFDAACDATPDEMDQLIYRRNADWAKRMPAIMSEKPTLFVVGAGHLPGKRGVIELLKAEGYTVEAVK
;
A
#
# COMPACT_ATOMS: atom_id res chain seq x y z
N MET A 1 -13.96 -4.05 11.54
CA MET A 1 -13.08 -5.13 12.04
C MET A 1 -13.12 -6.38 11.17
N GLU A 2 -14.29 -6.89 10.78
CA GLU A 2 -14.42 -8.08 9.89
C GLU A 2 -13.67 -7.95 8.55
N LEU A 3 -13.75 -6.80 7.89
CA LEU A 3 -13.07 -6.57 6.60
C LEU A 3 -11.53 -6.67 6.72
N GLN A 4 -10.96 -6.11 7.78
CA GLN A 4 -9.51 -6.19 8.04
C GLN A 4 -9.06 -7.62 8.35
N MET A 5 -9.84 -8.36 9.14
CA MET A 5 -9.56 -9.76 9.45
C MET A 5 -9.61 -10.63 8.18
N ASN A 6 -10.61 -10.41 7.32
CA ASN A 6 -10.70 -11.12 6.04
C ASN A 6 -9.54 -10.79 5.09
N ILE A 7 -9.07 -9.54 5.05
CA ILE A 7 -7.90 -9.16 4.24
C ILE A 7 -6.63 -9.85 4.76
N MET A 8 -6.44 -9.92 6.08
CA MET A 8 -5.22 -10.47 6.68
C MET A 8 -5.22 -11.99 6.77
N PHE A 9 -6.38 -12.60 7.00
CA PHE A 9 -6.47 -14.03 7.32
C PHE A 9 -7.44 -14.81 6.41
N GLY A 10 -8.12 -14.15 5.49
CA GLY A 10 -9.12 -14.76 4.60
C GLY A 10 -8.52 -15.47 3.38
N ALA A 11 -7.22 -15.38 3.15
CA ALA A 11 -6.59 -16.12 2.07
C ALA A 11 -6.73 -17.63 2.29
N PRO A 12 -6.89 -18.44 1.23
CA PRO A 12 -6.93 -19.89 1.35
C PRO A 12 -5.70 -20.42 2.09
N LEU A 13 -5.85 -21.43 2.94
CA LEU A 13 -4.78 -22.00 3.76
C LEU A 13 -3.54 -22.35 2.92
N LYS A 14 -3.76 -22.91 1.72
CA LYS A 14 -2.66 -23.19 0.78
C LYS A 14 -1.82 -21.94 0.45
N ARG A 15 -2.47 -20.78 0.26
CA ARG A 15 -1.79 -19.51 -0.01
C ARG A 15 -1.02 -19.01 1.21
N GLN A 16 -1.61 -19.10 2.40
CA GLN A 16 -0.95 -18.73 3.65
C GLN A 16 0.30 -19.57 3.91
N ILE A 17 0.22 -20.89 3.68
CA ILE A 17 1.37 -21.79 3.80
C ILE A 17 2.44 -21.41 2.78
N ALA A 18 2.10 -21.17 1.52
CA ALA A 18 3.05 -20.76 0.50
C ALA A 18 3.75 -19.44 0.84
N GLN A 19 3.03 -18.46 1.37
CA GLN A 19 3.62 -17.18 1.80
C GLN A 19 4.58 -17.36 2.99
N LEU A 20 4.22 -18.21 3.96
CA LEU A 20 5.10 -18.52 5.08
C LEU A 20 6.37 -19.26 4.63
N ASP A 21 6.21 -20.24 3.74
CA ASP A 21 7.33 -20.99 3.15
C ASP A 21 8.28 -20.06 2.38
N CYS A 22 7.73 -19.15 1.58
CA CYS A 22 8.50 -18.10 0.91
C CYS A 22 9.31 -17.25 1.91
N PHE A 23 8.68 -16.80 2.97
CA PHE A 23 9.36 -15.99 3.99
C PHE A 23 10.52 -16.78 4.65
N LEU A 24 10.29 -18.01 5.02
CA LEU A 24 11.30 -18.87 5.69
C LEU A 24 12.48 -19.21 4.77
N ASN A 25 12.22 -19.42 3.48
CA ASN A 25 13.26 -19.80 2.53
C ASN A 25 14.03 -18.62 1.92
N HIS A 26 13.51 -17.38 2.06
CA HIS A 26 14.09 -16.18 1.45
C HIS A 26 14.24 -15.02 2.44
N THR A 27 14.65 -15.32 3.67
CA THR A 27 14.79 -14.33 4.74
C THR A 27 15.71 -13.17 4.39
N ASP A 28 16.81 -13.42 3.66
CA ASP A 28 17.76 -12.40 3.25
C ASP A 28 17.11 -11.40 2.25
N TYR A 29 16.30 -11.90 1.32
CA TYR A 29 15.54 -11.06 0.41
C TYR A 29 14.57 -10.15 1.16
N TYR A 30 13.80 -10.70 2.09
CA TYR A 30 12.84 -9.93 2.87
C TYR A 30 13.53 -8.92 3.80
N ALA A 31 14.65 -9.29 4.41
CA ALA A 31 15.45 -8.38 5.23
C ALA A 31 15.98 -7.20 4.39
N SER A 32 16.61 -7.47 3.26
CA SER A 32 17.10 -6.44 2.33
C SER A 32 15.98 -5.53 1.81
N THR A 33 14.83 -6.11 1.44
CA THR A 33 13.67 -5.35 0.99
C THR A 33 13.14 -4.43 2.08
N THR A 34 13.07 -4.92 3.32
CA THR A 34 12.64 -4.13 4.47
C THR A 34 13.59 -2.96 4.75
N GLU A 35 14.91 -3.17 4.68
CA GLU A 35 15.90 -2.11 4.83
C GLU A 35 15.77 -1.04 3.75
N ARG A 36 15.62 -1.44 2.49
CA ARG A 36 15.40 -0.52 1.36
C ARG A 36 14.11 0.29 1.50
N MET A 37 13.03 -0.35 1.96
CA MET A 37 11.77 0.34 2.23
C MET A 37 11.92 1.35 3.37
N ALA A 38 12.60 0.98 4.46
CA ALA A 38 12.87 1.87 5.58
C ALA A 38 13.72 3.08 5.14
N GLU A 39 14.77 2.86 4.35
CA GLU A 39 15.61 3.93 3.82
C GLU A 39 14.81 4.90 2.94
N ALA A 40 14.01 4.39 2.01
CA ALA A 40 13.14 5.21 1.17
C ALA A 40 12.12 6.00 2.00
N TYR A 41 11.55 5.37 3.03
CA TYR A 41 10.62 6.02 3.94
C TYR A 41 11.28 7.20 4.70
N TYR A 42 12.46 6.99 5.28
CA TYR A 42 13.18 8.06 5.99
C TYR A 42 13.65 9.18 5.07
N LYS A 43 13.93 8.88 3.80
CA LYS A 43 14.23 9.87 2.76
C LYS A 43 12.98 10.56 2.19
N GLN A 44 11.78 10.16 2.62
CA GLN A 44 10.51 10.63 2.06
C GLN A 44 10.37 10.37 0.55
N ASP A 45 11.03 9.32 0.05
CA ASP A 45 11.03 8.94 -1.35
C ASP A 45 9.90 7.94 -1.65
N ILE A 46 8.71 8.49 -1.84
CA ILE A 46 7.52 7.70 -2.14
C ILE A 46 7.60 7.00 -3.51
N LYS A 47 8.42 7.51 -4.43
CA LYS A 47 8.61 6.86 -5.74
C LYS A 47 9.39 5.56 -5.57
N THR A 48 10.50 5.60 -4.86
CA THR A 48 11.28 4.38 -4.55
C THR A 48 10.46 3.38 -3.74
N LEU A 49 9.62 3.83 -2.79
CA LEU A 49 8.67 2.94 -2.10
C LEU A 49 7.74 2.21 -3.08
N LEU A 50 7.17 2.94 -4.04
CA LEU A 50 6.31 2.34 -5.07
C LEU A 50 7.07 1.34 -5.94
N ASP A 51 8.28 1.70 -6.36
CA ASP A 51 9.13 0.84 -7.19
C ASP A 51 9.42 -0.49 -6.46
N ILE A 52 9.78 -0.44 -5.17
CA ILE A 52 10.01 -1.63 -4.33
C ILE A 52 8.71 -2.45 -4.17
N MET A 53 7.57 -1.81 -3.93
CA MET A 53 6.27 -2.50 -3.81
C MET A 53 5.86 -3.24 -5.09
N ASN A 54 6.34 -2.77 -6.24
CA ASN A 54 6.04 -3.36 -7.55
C ASN A 54 7.11 -4.35 -8.04
N GLU A 55 8.23 -4.49 -7.32
CA GLU A 55 9.26 -5.47 -7.66
C GLU A 55 8.68 -6.88 -7.69
N LYS A 56 9.17 -7.68 -8.63
CA LYS A 56 8.81 -9.08 -8.74
C LYS A 56 10.02 -9.93 -8.40
N PHE A 57 9.81 -10.87 -7.50
CA PHE A 57 10.83 -11.78 -7.01
C PHE A 57 10.52 -13.22 -7.44
N ASP A 58 9.37 -13.72 -7.04
CA ASP A 58 8.90 -15.07 -7.37
C ASP A 58 7.36 -15.10 -7.38
N ALA A 59 6.78 -15.71 -8.41
CA ALA A 59 5.33 -15.73 -8.60
C ALA A 59 4.55 -16.40 -7.44
N ALA A 60 5.19 -17.35 -6.73
CA ALA A 60 4.57 -17.99 -5.56
C ALA A 60 4.63 -17.09 -4.30
N CYS A 61 5.65 -16.21 -4.24
CA CYS A 61 5.92 -15.33 -3.11
C CYS A 61 5.26 -13.96 -3.25
N ASP A 62 5.24 -13.42 -4.47
CA ASP A 62 4.74 -12.08 -4.75
C ASP A 62 3.24 -11.95 -4.43
N ALA A 63 2.86 -10.75 -3.98
CA ALA A 63 1.46 -10.42 -3.88
C ALA A 63 0.79 -10.47 -5.27
N THR A 64 -0.35 -11.13 -5.32
CA THR A 64 -1.17 -11.18 -6.55
C THR A 64 -1.81 -9.81 -6.82
N PRO A 65 -2.21 -9.52 -8.07
CA PRO A 65 -2.95 -8.28 -8.38
C PRO A 65 -4.22 -8.12 -7.53
N ASP A 66 -4.93 -9.19 -7.22
CA ASP A 66 -6.13 -9.14 -6.39
C ASP A 66 -5.82 -8.86 -4.91
N GLU A 67 -4.75 -9.45 -4.38
CA GLU A 67 -4.26 -9.14 -3.02
C GLU A 67 -3.87 -7.66 -2.91
N MET A 68 -3.12 -7.13 -3.89
CA MET A 68 -2.76 -5.71 -3.92
C MET A 68 -3.97 -4.80 -4.08
N ASP A 69 -4.94 -5.21 -4.89
CA ASP A 69 -6.18 -4.47 -5.05
C ASP A 69 -6.96 -4.37 -3.74
N GLN A 70 -7.11 -5.49 -3.02
CA GLN A 70 -7.81 -5.52 -1.74
C GLN A 70 -7.05 -4.75 -0.64
N LEU A 71 -5.72 -4.91 -0.56
CA LEU A 71 -4.91 -4.30 0.49
C LEU A 71 -4.76 -2.78 0.32
N ILE A 72 -4.61 -2.31 -0.91
CA ILE A 72 -4.22 -0.93 -1.20
C ILE A 72 -5.27 -0.21 -2.04
N TYR A 73 -5.55 -0.68 -3.26
CA TYR A 73 -6.15 0.16 -4.28
C TYR A 73 -7.66 0.37 -4.11
N ARG A 74 -8.42 -0.64 -3.70
CA ARG A 74 -9.85 -0.47 -3.38
C ARG A 74 -10.05 0.46 -2.20
N ARG A 75 -9.19 0.38 -1.20
CA ARG A 75 -9.22 1.26 -0.04
C ARG A 75 -8.91 2.70 -0.43
N ASN A 76 -7.88 2.92 -1.25
CA ASN A 76 -7.55 4.23 -1.78
C ASN A 76 -8.73 4.85 -2.54
N ALA A 77 -9.37 4.09 -3.42
CA ALA A 77 -10.52 4.55 -4.19
C ALA A 77 -11.73 4.90 -3.29
N ASP A 78 -12.00 4.10 -2.27
CA ASP A 78 -13.06 4.39 -1.30
C ASP A 78 -12.75 5.65 -0.48
N TRP A 79 -11.52 5.79 -0.01
CA TRP A 79 -11.10 6.97 0.75
C TRP A 79 -11.16 8.24 -0.09
N ALA A 80 -10.64 8.22 -1.30
CA ALA A 80 -10.65 9.39 -2.18
C ALA A 80 -12.08 9.87 -2.48
N LYS A 81 -13.07 8.99 -2.56
CA LYS A 81 -14.48 9.35 -2.71
C LYS A 81 -15.08 9.98 -1.46
N ARG A 82 -14.62 9.60 -0.27
CA ARG A 82 -15.19 10.08 1.01
C ARG A 82 -14.49 11.32 1.55
N MET A 83 -13.19 11.48 1.29
CA MET A 83 -12.39 12.61 1.76
C MET A 83 -12.98 13.97 1.39
N PRO A 84 -13.46 14.24 0.16
CA PRO A 84 -14.04 15.52 -0.20
C PRO A 84 -15.18 16.00 0.71
N ALA A 85 -16.11 15.12 1.04
CA ALA A 85 -17.20 15.46 1.94
C ALA A 85 -16.71 15.83 3.33
N ILE A 86 -15.74 15.10 3.86
CA ILE A 86 -15.15 15.36 5.17
C ILE A 86 -14.38 16.70 5.19
N MET A 87 -13.58 16.94 4.13
CA MET A 87 -12.78 18.17 4.01
C MET A 87 -13.65 19.43 3.82
N SER A 88 -14.86 19.29 3.23
CA SER A 88 -15.77 20.41 3.09
C SER A 88 -16.37 20.90 4.41
N GLU A 89 -16.40 20.07 5.43
CA GLU A 89 -16.95 20.42 6.74
C GLU A 89 -15.94 21.18 7.61
N LYS A 90 -14.68 20.75 7.60
CA LYS A 90 -13.61 21.31 8.42
C LYS A 90 -12.21 20.86 7.98
N PRO A 91 -11.14 21.61 8.31
CA PRO A 91 -9.77 21.15 8.16
C PRO A 91 -9.58 19.80 8.87
N THR A 92 -9.10 18.80 8.13
CA THR A 92 -8.99 17.42 8.60
C THR A 92 -7.63 16.84 8.29
N LEU A 93 -7.02 16.15 9.25
CA LEU A 93 -5.83 15.33 9.07
C LEU A 93 -6.24 13.89 8.75
N PHE A 94 -5.80 13.39 7.60
CA PHE A 94 -5.91 11.97 7.26
C PHE A 94 -4.54 11.30 7.44
N VAL A 95 -4.51 10.18 8.15
CA VAL A 95 -3.29 9.40 8.39
C VAL A 95 -3.42 8.04 7.70
N VAL A 96 -2.52 7.76 6.79
CA VAL A 96 -2.47 6.51 6.03
C VAL A 96 -1.04 5.98 5.96
N GLY A 97 -0.89 4.68 5.73
CA GLY A 97 0.44 4.10 5.48
C GLY A 97 1.06 4.66 4.20
N ALA A 98 2.40 4.86 4.20
CA ALA A 98 3.13 5.47 3.09
C ALA A 98 2.88 4.76 1.73
N GLY A 99 2.69 3.45 1.73
CA GLY A 99 2.37 2.68 0.52
C GLY A 99 1.03 3.02 -0.14
N HIS A 100 0.14 3.74 0.55
CA HIS A 100 -1.12 4.21 -0.02
C HIS A 100 -0.99 5.52 -0.83
N LEU A 101 0.13 6.24 -0.67
CA LEU A 101 0.30 7.58 -1.23
C LEU A 101 0.67 7.59 -2.71
N PRO A 102 1.68 6.82 -3.19
CA PRO A 102 2.25 6.96 -4.53
C PRO A 102 1.46 6.20 -5.60
N GLY A 103 1.76 6.57 -6.86
CA GLY A 103 1.28 5.89 -8.06
C GLY A 103 -0.10 6.34 -8.53
N LYS A 104 -0.48 5.94 -9.74
CA LYS A 104 -1.74 6.33 -10.39
C LYS A 104 -2.99 5.98 -9.58
N ARG A 105 -2.92 4.94 -8.77
CA ARG A 105 -4.00 4.48 -7.88
C ARG A 105 -3.71 4.83 -6.41
N GLY A 106 -2.67 5.65 -6.16
CA GLY A 106 -2.37 6.22 -4.85
C GLY A 106 -3.30 7.37 -4.50
N VAL A 107 -3.45 7.65 -3.20
CA VAL A 107 -4.37 8.69 -2.69
C VAL A 107 -4.02 10.06 -3.27
N ILE A 108 -2.74 10.38 -3.45
CA ILE A 108 -2.29 11.67 -4.00
C ILE A 108 -2.86 11.90 -5.40
N GLU A 109 -2.68 10.96 -6.32
CA GLU A 109 -3.16 11.11 -7.70
C GLU A 109 -4.68 11.00 -7.80
N LEU A 110 -5.33 10.22 -6.95
CA LEU A 110 -6.78 10.16 -6.89
C LEU A 110 -7.38 11.50 -6.43
N LEU A 111 -6.81 12.16 -5.42
CA LEU A 111 -7.28 13.48 -4.99
C LEU A 111 -7.02 14.56 -6.03
N LYS A 112 -5.89 14.52 -6.73
CA LYS A 112 -5.61 15.42 -7.85
C LYS A 112 -6.64 15.23 -8.98
N ALA A 113 -7.04 14.00 -9.27
CA ALA A 113 -8.08 13.70 -10.26
C ALA A 113 -9.46 14.27 -9.86
N GLU A 114 -9.73 14.38 -8.56
CA GLU A 114 -10.93 15.06 -8.03
C GLU A 114 -10.79 16.61 -8.00
N GLY A 115 -9.69 17.17 -8.49
CA GLY A 115 -9.45 18.61 -8.60
C GLY A 115 -8.75 19.26 -7.41
N TYR A 116 -8.22 18.48 -6.47
CA TYR A 116 -7.46 19.01 -5.33
C TYR A 116 -5.99 19.26 -5.69
N THR A 117 -5.42 20.32 -5.13
CA THR A 117 -3.96 20.52 -5.13
C THR A 117 -3.37 19.76 -3.96
N VAL A 118 -2.35 18.95 -4.25
CA VAL A 118 -1.64 18.17 -3.22
C VAL A 118 -0.15 18.51 -3.29
N GLU A 119 0.38 19.06 -2.21
CA GLU A 119 1.77 19.50 -2.10
C GLU A 119 2.48 18.77 -0.96
N ALA A 120 3.77 18.45 -1.18
CA ALA A 120 4.60 17.88 -0.12
C ALA A 120 5.04 18.97 0.86
N VAL A 121 4.80 18.75 2.13
CA VAL A 121 5.34 19.59 3.21
C VAL A 121 6.65 18.95 3.69
N LYS A 122 7.76 19.69 3.59
CA LYS A 122 9.10 19.28 4.02
C LYS A 122 9.41 19.83 5.41
#